data_e6c775d6d41cff0683661b18781dddb0
#
_entry.id   e6c775d6d41cff0683661b18781dddb0
#
_cell.length_a   1.000
_cell.length_b   1.000
_cell.length_c   1.000
_cell.angle_alpha   90.00
_cell.angle_beta   90.00
_cell.angle_gamma   90.00
#
_symmetry.space_group_name_H-M   'P 1'
#
loop_
_entity.id
_entity.type
_entity.pdbx_description
1 polymer ?
#
loop_
_entity_poly.entity_id
_entity_poly.type
_entity_poly.pdbx_seq_one_letter_code
_entity_poly.pdbx_strand_id
1 'polypeptide(L)'
;IDFEEIKKDMILLASNYAEGYVRVIISRSTSKSDYDVYIFHQEPVEIPEHYSLQSQPSPWHPGGDFALEDNQVVGTKSTSYALNIAQTRIAEQNGYSDALLLNRENIVLEGPTFSIGWIKGDTVYVPDLQLGILDSITRQYILLFGSNNQIKVKESRISIDEIYDVDTVFVISTAKHAKFVSKIDSKTYNQSPILELIQDCFTKQIEIEKLNEFK
;
A
#
# COMPACT_ATOMS: atom_id res chain seq x y z
N ILE A 1 23.35 0.21 -9.74
CA ILE A 1 22.69 1.37 -9.07
C ILE A 1 23.45 1.64 -7.80
N ASP A 2 23.90 2.87 -7.60
CA ASP A 2 24.53 3.30 -6.35
C ASP A 2 23.41 3.84 -5.40
N PHE A 3 23.00 2.99 -4.47
CA PHE A 3 21.96 3.33 -3.52
C PHE A 3 22.41 4.32 -2.45
N GLU A 4 23.71 4.37 -2.13
CA GLU A 4 24.24 5.33 -1.15
C GLU A 4 24.27 6.75 -1.71
N GLU A 5 24.58 6.92 -2.99
CA GLU A 5 24.48 8.20 -3.68
C GLU A 5 23.01 8.67 -3.74
N ILE A 6 22.09 7.80 -4.15
CA ILE A 6 20.66 8.11 -4.17
C ILE A 6 20.16 8.55 -2.78
N LYS A 7 20.58 7.85 -1.72
CA LYS A 7 20.18 8.19 -0.35
C LYS A 7 20.69 9.58 0.05
N LYS A 8 21.93 9.92 -0.28
CA LYS A 8 22.50 11.25 -0.01
C LYS A 8 21.70 12.36 -0.72
N ASP A 9 21.38 12.14 -1.99
CA ASP A 9 20.61 13.10 -2.78
C ASP A 9 19.19 13.26 -2.26
N MET A 10 18.54 12.18 -1.82
CA MET A 10 17.23 12.22 -1.17
C MET A 10 17.26 13.06 0.10
N ILE A 11 18.26 12.86 0.97
CA ILE A 11 18.42 13.61 2.22
C ILE A 11 18.67 15.09 1.93
N LEU A 12 19.56 15.40 0.98
CA LEU A 12 19.86 16.76 0.57
C LEU A 12 18.62 17.46 0.02
N LEU A 13 17.83 16.79 -0.82
CA LEU A 13 16.59 17.35 -1.33
C LEU A 13 15.57 17.56 -0.21
N ALA A 14 15.36 16.57 0.66
CA ALA A 14 14.41 16.65 1.77
C ALA A 14 14.73 17.81 2.72
N SER A 15 16.01 18.12 2.96
CA SER A 15 16.44 19.20 3.85
C SER A 15 15.99 20.61 3.40
N ASN A 16 15.56 20.77 2.16
CA ASN A 16 15.08 22.04 1.63
C ASN A 16 13.56 22.26 1.83
N TYR A 17 12.84 21.30 2.39
CA TYR A 17 11.39 21.33 2.53
C TYR A 17 10.99 20.96 3.96
N ALA A 18 9.98 21.67 4.50
CA ALA A 18 9.49 21.39 5.85
C ALA A 18 8.65 20.11 5.91
N GLU A 19 7.94 19.79 4.81
CA GLU A 19 7.06 18.64 4.70
C GLU A 19 6.95 18.17 3.25
N GLY A 20 6.36 17.00 3.03
CA GLY A 20 6.14 16.43 1.72
C GLY A 20 6.75 15.05 1.55
N TYR A 21 6.92 14.63 0.31
CA TYR A 21 7.46 13.32 -0.04
C TYR A 21 8.64 13.48 -0.99
N VAL A 22 9.69 12.70 -0.76
CA VAL A 22 10.74 12.50 -1.76
C VAL A 22 10.37 11.29 -2.60
N ARG A 23 10.27 11.48 -3.90
CA ARG A 23 10.00 10.40 -4.85
C ARG A 23 11.25 10.11 -5.69
N VAL A 24 11.57 8.84 -5.77
CA VAL A 24 12.65 8.35 -6.63
C VAL A 24 12.05 7.55 -7.78
N ILE A 25 12.44 7.86 -9.00
CA ILE A 25 12.10 7.10 -10.20
C ILE A 25 13.41 6.66 -10.84
N ILE A 26 13.53 5.36 -11.09
CA ILE A 26 14.65 4.78 -11.82
C ILE A 26 14.12 4.34 -13.18
N SER A 27 14.69 4.88 -14.22
CA SER A 27 14.29 4.63 -15.61
C SER A 27 15.44 4.02 -16.37
N ARG A 28 15.13 3.18 -17.35
CA ARG A 28 16.15 2.69 -18.28
C ARG A 28 16.60 3.86 -19.17
N SER A 29 17.91 4.08 -19.24
CA SER A 29 18.50 5.05 -20.17
C SER A 29 18.39 4.58 -21.62
N THR A 30 18.64 5.47 -22.56
CA THR A 30 18.74 5.16 -24.00
C THR A 30 19.90 4.24 -24.32
N SER A 31 20.95 4.19 -23.45
CA SER A 31 22.02 3.22 -23.52
C SER A 31 21.59 1.90 -22.88
N LYS A 32 21.96 0.75 -23.49
CA LYS A 32 21.50 -0.58 -23.04
C LYS A 32 21.97 -1.00 -21.63
N SER A 33 22.98 -0.33 -21.09
CA SER A 33 23.65 -0.66 -19.83
C SER A 33 23.37 0.35 -18.71
N ASP A 34 22.76 1.51 -19.04
CA ASP A 34 22.62 2.60 -18.12
C ASP A 34 21.18 2.80 -17.66
N TYR A 35 21.04 3.52 -16.58
CA TYR A 35 19.76 3.96 -16.01
C TYR A 35 19.84 5.45 -15.65
N ASP A 36 18.71 6.11 -15.67
CA ASP A 36 18.54 7.48 -15.19
C ASP A 36 17.81 7.43 -13.87
N VAL A 37 18.26 8.22 -12.89
CA VAL A 37 17.64 8.38 -11.59
C VAL A 37 17.05 9.78 -11.49
N TYR A 38 15.77 9.87 -11.18
CA TYR A 38 15.07 11.11 -10.96
C TYR A 38 14.63 11.17 -9.49
N ILE A 39 15.07 12.20 -8.79
CA ILE A 39 14.71 12.46 -7.38
C ILE A 39 14.02 13.81 -7.33
N PHE A 40 12.80 13.85 -6.81
CA PHE A 40 12.04 15.09 -6.73
C PHE A 40 11.14 15.13 -5.50
N HIS A 41 10.92 16.34 -5.02
CA HIS A 41 9.96 16.61 -3.96
C HIS A 41 8.55 16.64 -4.54
N GLN A 42 7.62 16.13 -3.76
CA GLN A 42 6.19 16.20 -4.02
C GLN A 42 5.49 16.76 -2.79
N GLU A 43 4.65 17.75 -3.00
CA GLU A 43 3.83 18.35 -1.95
C GLU A 43 2.98 17.29 -1.22
N PRO A 44 2.67 17.50 0.07
CA PRO A 44 1.76 16.65 0.80
C PRO A 44 0.41 16.56 0.07
N VAL A 45 -0.17 15.37 0.06
CA VAL A 45 -1.54 15.17 -0.43
C VAL A 45 -2.48 15.10 0.76
N GLU A 46 -3.68 15.62 0.60
CA GLU A 46 -4.72 15.49 1.61
C GLU A 46 -5.10 14.01 1.77
N ILE A 47 -5.02 13.51 3.01
CA ILE A 47 -5.32 12.12 3.34
C ILE A 47 -6.61 12.11 4.17
N PRO A 48 -7.66 11.42 3.71
CA PRO A 48 -8.89 11.29 4.47
C PRO A 48 -8.65 10.69 5.86
N GLU A 49 -9.41 11.14 6.85
CA GLU A 49 -9.37 10.53 8.18
C GLU A 49 -9.78 9.06 8.12
N HIS A 50 -10.83 8.76 7.35
CA HIS A 50 -11.31 7.42 7.07
C HIS A 50 -11.50 7.23 5.58
N TYR A 51 -11.25 6.02 5.11
CA TYR A 51 -11.44 5.67 3.71
C TYR A 51 -12.83 5.07 3.47
N SER A 52 -13.39 5.40 2.32
CA SER A 52 -14.49 4.67 1.71
C SER A 52 -14.00 4.10 0.38
N LEU A 53 -14.13 2.79 0.18
CA LEU A 53 -13.61 2.12 -1.00
C LEU A 53 -14.73 1.61 -1.90
N GLN A 54 -14.55 1.74 -3.21
CA GLN A 54 -15.40 1.09 -4.20
C GLN A 54 -14.67 -0.10 -4.79
N SER A 55 -15.28 -1.27 -4.77
CA SER A 55 -14.72 -2.44 -5.44
C SER A 55 -14.71 -2.24 -6.95
N GLN A 56 -13.57 -2.51 -7.58
CA GLN A 56 -13.36 -2.31 -9.02
C GLN A 56 -12.63 -3.50 -9.63
N PRO A 57 -13.08 -4.03 -10.76
CA PRO A 57 -12.36 -5.09 -11.45
C PRO A 57 -11.04 -4.58 -12.01
N SER A 58 -9.99 -5.37 -11.89
CA SER A 58 -8.69 -5.15 -12.53
C SER A 58 -8.35 -6.29 -13.49
N PRO A 59 -9.03 -6.34 -14.65
CA PRO A 59 -8.89 -7.46 -15.59
C PRO A 59 -7.49 -7.55 -16.24
N TRP A 60 -6.68 -6.51 -16.14
CA TRP A 60 -5.27 -6.49 -16.54
C TRP A 60 -4.36 -7.18 -15.51
N HIS A 61 -4.83 -7.37 -14.28
CA HIS A 61 -4.06 -8.08 -13.27
C HIS A 61 -4.03 -9.57 -13.63
N PRO A 62 -2.86 -10.19 -13.70
CA PRO A 62 -2.80 -11.63 -13.96
C PRO A 62 -3.53 -12.38 -12.85
N GLY A 63 -4.34 -13.38 -13.20
CA GLY A 63 -4.91 -14.32 -12.24
C GLY A 63 -3.80 -15.02 -11.46
N GLY A 64 -4.08 -15.49 -10.24
CA GLY A 64 -3.07 -15.99 -9.30
C GLY A 64 -2.12 -17.05 -9.87
N ASP A 65 -2.58 -17.90 -10.78
CA ASP A 65 -1.76 -18.98 -11.35
C ASP A 65 -0.77 -18.50 -12.44
N PHE A 66 -0.98 -17.31 -13.01
CA PHE A 66 -0.09 -16.71 -14.02
C PHE A 66 0.87 -15.65 -13.46
N ALA A 67 0.76 -15.35 -12.17
CA ALA A 67 1.42 -14.18 -11.62
C ALA A 67 2.92 -14.38 -11.40
N LEU A 68 3.41 -15.59 -11.18
CA LEU A 68 4.70 -15.74 -10.50
C LEU A 68 5.77 -16.52 -11.25
N GLU A 69 5.46 -17.47 -12.10
CA GLU A 69 6.52 -18.35 -12.62
C GLU A 69 7.37 -17.72 -13.73
N ASP A 70 6.81 -16.79 -14.54
CA ASP A 70 7.55 -16.20 -15.67
C ASP A 70 7.45 -14.68 -15.82
N ASN A 71 6.75 -13.96 -14.94
CA ASN A 71 6.50 -12.54 -15.11
C ASN A 71 7.17 -11.69 -14.02
N GLN A 72 8.43 -11.31 -14.24
CA GLN A 72 9.24 -10.48 -13.35
C GLN A 72 8.68 -9.06 -13.12
N VAL A 73 7.60 -8.66 -13.80
CA VAL A 73 7.00 -7.32 -13.69
C VAL A 73 5.82 -7.30 -12.72
N VAL A 74 5.22 -8.47 -12.46
CA VAL A 74 4.08 -8.59 -11.54
C VAL A 74 4.54 -8.33 -10.10
N GLY A 75 3.78 -7.53 -9.38
CA GLY A 75 4.13 -7.12 -8.01
C GLY A 75 5.27 -6.09 -7.92
N THR A 76 5.78 -5.58 -9.05
CA THR A 76 6.80 -4.52 -9.02
C THR A 76 6.16 -3.13 -8.96
N LYS A 77 6.83 -2.23 -8.23
CA LYS A 77 6.45 -0.82 -8.22
C LYS A 77 6.94 -0.13 -9.49
N SER A 78 6.02 0.10 -10.43
CA SER A 78 6.34 0.70 -11.73
C SER A 78 5.66 2.05 -11.91
N THR A 79 6.04 2.80 -12.95
CA THR A 79 5.38 4.05 -13.35
C THR A 79 4.16 3.81 -14.29
N SER A 80 3.88 2.57 -14.67
CA SER A 80 2.76 2.17 -15.53
C SER A 80 1.43 2.11 -14.77
N TYR A 81 1.03 3.22 -14.15
CA TYR A 81 -0.11 3.31 -13.23
C TYR A 81 -1.42 3.75 -13.87
N ALA A 82 -1.45 3.98 -15.16
CA ALA A 82 -2.61 4.58 -15.84
C ALA A 82 -3.93 3.84 -15.56
N LEU A 83 -3.91 2.51 -15.64
CA LEU A 83 -5.11 1.71 -15.39
C LEU A 83 -5.55 1.77 -13.91
N ASN A 84 -4.61 1.69 -12.98
CA ASN A 84 -4.90 1.76 -11.56
C ASN A 84 -5.50 3.13 -11.19
N ILE A 85 -4.90 4.22 -11.68
CA ILE A 85 -5.40 5.58 -11.42
C ILE A 85 -6.77 5.83 -12.08
N ALA A 86 -7.05 5.18 -13.20
CA ALA A 86 -8.38 5.26 -13.80
C ALA A 86 -9.46 4.69 -12.85
N GLN A 87 -9.16 3.62 -12.10
CA GLN A 87 -10.08 3.07 -11.11
C GLN A 87 -10.28 3.99 -9.91
N THR A 88 -9.21 4.65 -9.43
CA THR A 88 -9.35 5.72 -8.41
C THR A 88 -10.33 6.78 -8.88
N ARG A 89 -10.16 7.31 -10.08
CA ARG A 89 -11.04 8.36 -10.61
C ARG A 89 -12.50 7.92 -10.75
N ILE A 90 -12.74 6.68 -11.13
CA ILE A 90 -14.11 6.12 -11.20
C ILE A 90 -14.71 6.06 -9.79
N ALA A 91 -13.96 5.58 -8.81
CA ALA A 91 -14.42 5.52 -7.42
C ALA A 91 -14.72 6.93 -6.86
N GLU A 92 -13.86 7.91 -7.11
CA GLU A 92 -14.04 9.31 -6.71
C GLU A 92 -15.30 9.93 -7.34
N GLN A 93 -15.55 9.69 -8.63
CA GLN A 93 -16.76 10.14 -9.32
C GLN A 93 -18.04 9.54 -8.71
N ASN A 94 -17.94 8.36 -8.10
CA ASN A 94 -19.04 7.69 -7.41
C ASN A 94 -19.13 8.03 -5.92
N GLY A 95 -18.31 8.99 -5.43
CA GLY A 95 -18.34 9.49 -4.04
C GLY A 95 -17.59 8.61 -3.04
N TYR A 96 -16.64 7.82 -3.51
CA TYR A 96 -15.71 7.04 -2.67
C TYR A 96 -14.34 7.71 -2.60
N SER A 97 -13.57 7.38 -1.57
CA SER A 97 -12.21 7.93 -1.41
C SER A 97 -11.20 7.33 -2.40
N ASP A 98 -11.37 6.04 -2.74
CA ASP A 98 -10.45 5.34 -3.66
C ASP A 98 -11.08 3.99 -4.11
N ALA A 99 -10.39 3.27 -4.97
CA ALA A 99 -10.80 1.95 -5.45
C ALA A 99 -10.19 0.82 -4.62
N LEU A 100 -10.92 -0.29 -4.51
CA LEU A 100 -10.41 -1.59 -4.08
C LEU A 100 -10.34 -2.51 -5.31
N LEU A 101 -9.14 -2.92 -5.70
CA LEU A 101 -8.92 -3.70 -6.90
C LEU A 101 -9.19 -5.19 -6.64
N LEU A 102 -9.95 -5.80 -7.56
CA LEU A 102 -10.28 -7.22 -7.55
C LEU A 102 -9.69 -7.90 -8.78
N ASN A 103 -9.23 -9.14 -8.64
CA ASN A 103 -8.86 -9.96 -9.77
C ASN A 103 -10.12 -10.53 -10.49
N ARG A 104 -9.92 -11.32 -11.54
CA ARG A 104 -11.01 -11.94 -12.32
C ARG A 104 -11.87 -12.92 -11.53
N GLU A 105 -11.39 -13.40 -10.40
CA GLU A 105 -12.07 -14.33 -9.50
C GLU A 105 -12.74 -13.60 -8.33
N ASN A 106 -12.83 -12.27 -8.40
CA ASN A 106 -13.32 -11.40 -7.34
C ASN A 106 -12.54 -11.50 -6.02
N ILE A 107 -11.27 -11.91 -6.09
CA ILE A 107 -10.36 -11.90 -4.94
C ILE A 107 -9.82 -10.49 -4.76
N VAL A 108 -9.82 -10.05 -3.51
CA VAL A 108 -9.29 -8.73 -3.10
C VAL A 108 -7.78 -8.72 -3.28
N LEU A 109 -7.28 -7.72 -3.98
CA LEU A 109 -5.86 -7.49 -4.24
C LEU A 109 -5.30 -6.40 -3.32
N GLU A 110 -5.36 -5.19 -3.77
CA GLU A 110 -4.84 -3.98 -3.13
C GLU A 110 -5.57 -2.75 -3.66
N GLY A 111 -5.26 -1.57 -3.21
CA GLY A 111 -5.71 -0.35 -3.88
C GLY A 111 -4.71 0.16 -4.91
N PRO A 112 -5.07 1.15 -5.71
CA PRO A 112 -4.18 1.75 -6.72
C PRO A 112 -2.86 2.27 -6.15
N THR A 113 -2.86 2.77 -4.92
CA THR A 113 -1.69 3.40 -4.28
C THR A 113 -1.46 2.95 -2.83
N PHE A 114 -2.09 1.88 -2.39
CA PHE A 114 -1.99 1.36 -1.03
C PHE A 114 -2.19 -0.14 -0.98
N SER A 115 -1.64 -0.78 0.03
CA SER A 115 -2.00 -2.15 0.39
C SER A 115 -3.20 -2.14 1.33
N ILE A 116 -3.92 -3.26 1.43
CA ILE A 116 -5.06 -3.43 2.30
C ILE A 116 -4.76 -4.47 3.39
N GLY A 117 -5.40 -4.32 4.54
CA GLY A 117 -5.45 -5.34 5.58
C GLY A 117 -6.84 -5.40 6.20
N TRP A 118 -7.13 -6.51 6.86
CA TRP A 118 -8.39 -6.68 7.58
C TRP A 118 -8.18 -7.45 8.89
N ILE A 119 -9.15 -7.31 9.78
CA ILE A 119 -9.14 -7.95 11.10
C ILE A 119 -10.40 -8.79 11.22
N LYS A 120 -10.26 -10.03 11.65
CA LYS A 120 -11.36 -10.92 12.01
C LYS A 120 -11.04 -11.59 13.35
N GLY A 121 -11.85 -11.33 14.36
CA GLY A 121 -11.57 -11.71 15.74
C GLY A 121 -10.28 -11.08 16.27
N ASP A 122 -9.33 -11.92 16.66
CA ASP A 122 -8.02 -11.54 17.19
C ASP A 122 -6.89 -11.57 16.13
N THR A 123 -7.21 -11.79 14.87
CA THR A 123 -6.24 -12.04 13.81
C THR A 123 -6.29 -10.93 12.76
N VAL A 124 -5.10 -10.40 12.46
CA VAL A 124 -4.86 -9.46 11.35
C VAL A 124 -4.51 -10.24 10.09
N TYR A 125 -5.03 -9.82 8.98
CA TYR A 125 -4.76 -10.43 7.69
C TYR A 125 -4.27 -9.39 6.69
N VAL A 126 -3.41 -9.83 5.79
CA VAL A 126 -2.98 -9.09 4.60
C VAL A 126 -3.08 -10.02 3.38
N PRO A 127 -3.26 -9.48 2.16
CA PRO A 127 -3.33 -10.33 0.98
C PRO A 127 -2.04 -11.12 0.75
N ASP A 128 -2.19 -12.34 0.25
CA ASP A 128 -1.11 -13.25 -0.13
C ASP A 128 -0.32 -12.68 -1.33
N LEU A 129 1.01 -12.67 -1.25
CA LEU A 129 1.88 -12.20 -2.35
C LEU A 129 1.73 -13.00 -3.63
N GLN A 130 1.31 -14.25 -3.55
CA GLN A 130 1.03 -15.08 -4.73
C GLN A 130 -0.12 -14.51 -5.59
N LEU A 131 -0.88 -13.53 -5.08
CA LEU A 131 -1.84 -12.77 -5.88
C LEU A 131 -1.16 -11.78 -6.85
N GLY A 132 0.17 -11.62 -6.80
CA GLY A 132 0.89 -10.70 -7.68
C GLY A 132 0.72 -9.22 -7.28
N ILE A 133 0.39 -8.94 -6.04
CA ILE A 133 0.35 -7.60 -5.46
C ILE A 133 1.76 -7.09 -5.13
N LEU A 134 1.87 -5.79 -4.87
CA LEU A 134 3.13 -5.20 -4.43
C LEU A 134 3.51 -5.70 -3.03
N ASP A 135 4.71 -6.26 -2.87
CA ASP A 135 5.29 -6.49 -1.54
C ASP A 135 5.76 -5.17 -0.93
N SER A 136 4.81 -4.37 -0.48
CA SER A 136 5.08 -3.03 0.06
C SER A 136 5.77 -3.10 1.41
N ILE A 137 6.65 -2.11 1.68
CA ILE A 137 7.33 -1.95 2.99
C ILE A 137 6.30 -1.93 4.13
N THR A 138 5.18 -1.25 3.94
CA THR A 138 4.13 -1.16 4.97
C THR A 138 3.41 -2.49 5.21
N ARG A 139 3.24 -3.33 4.18
CA ARG A 139 2.73 -4.70 4.34
C ARG A 139 3.71 -5.56 5.14
N GLN A 140 5.00 -5.52 4.81
CA GLN A 140 6.05 -6.22 5.56
C GLN A 140 6.07 -5.75 7.03
N TYR A 141 5.86 -4.45 7.25
CA TYR A 141 5.78 -3.90 8.60
C TYR A 141 4.63 -4.51 9.41
N ILE A 142 3.45 -4.75 8.82
CA ILE A 142 2.33 -5.44 9.50
C ILE A 142 2.70 -6.88 9.88
N LEU A 143 3.41 -7.59 9.03
CA LEU A 143 3.87 -8.96 9.34
C LEU A 143 4.87 -8.96 10.53
N LEU A 144 5.81 -8.02 10.55
CA LEU A 144 6.75 -7.83 11.66
C LEU A 144 6.06 -7.38 12.95
N PHE A 145 5.05 -6.51 12.84
CA PHE A 145 4.24 -6.04 13.96
C PHE A 145 3.59 -7.20 14.72
N GLY A 146 3.04 -8.18 14.02
CA GLY A 146 2.45 -9.36 14.64
C GLY A 146 3.45 -10.13 15.51
N SER A 147 4.66 -10.33 14.99
CA SER A 147 5.73 -11.02 15.73
C SER A 147 6.15 -10.26 16.98
N ASN A 148 6.23 -8.94 16.94
CA ASN A 148 6.69 -8.10 18.04
C ASN A 148 5.62 -7.90 19.14
N ASN A 149 4.34 -7.96 18.81
CA ASN A 149 3.23 -7.65 19.71
C ASN A 149 2.37 -8.86 20.09
N GLN A 150 2.80 -10.08 19.75
CA GLN A 150 2.06 -11.32 20.00
C GLN A 150 0.64 -11.33 19.39
N ILE A 151 0.45 -10.57 18.31
CA ILE A 151 -0.78 -10.54 17.55
C ILE A 151 -0.64 -11.49 16.36
N LYS A 152 -1.64 -12.30 16.11
CA LYS A 152 -1.64 -13.20 14.96
C LYS A 152 -1.78 -12.37 13.69
N VAL A 153 -0.79 -12.45 12.80
CA VAL A 153 -0.86 -11.90 11.46
C VAL A 153 -0.72 -13.02 10.45
N LYS A 154 -1.56 -13.03 9.43
CA LYS A 154 -1.58 -14.05 8.39
C LYS A 154 -1.72 -13.44 7.01
N GLU A 155 -1.06 -14.06 6.04
CA GLU A 155 -1.38 -13.86 4.64
C GLU A 155 -2.60 -14.69 4.27
N SER A 156 -3.50 -14.13 3.47
CA SER A 156 -4.73 -14.80 3.06
C SER A 156 -5.24 -14.31 1.72
N ARG A 157 -6.00 -15.15 1.07
CA ARG A 157 -6.83 -14.79 -0.08
C ARG A 157 -8.25 -14.65 0.41
N ILE A 158 -8.90 -13.55 0.08
CA ILE A 158 -10.28 -13.28 0.47
C ILE A 158 -11.06 -12.76 -0.73
N SER A 159 -12.26 -13.26 -0.94
CA SER A 159 -13.18 -12.73 -1.95
C SER A 159 -13.84 -11.44 -1.47
N ILE A 160 -14.42 -10.68 -2.40
CA ILE A 160 -15.18 -9.47 -2.05
C ILE A 160 -16.38 -9.80 -1.16
N ASP A 161 -17.02 -10.95 -1.34
CA ASP A 161 -18.15 -11.36 -0.50
C ASP A 161 -17.70 -11.69 0.93
N GLU A 162 -16.55 -12.33 1.09
CA GLU A 162 -16.02 -12.68 2.41
C GLU A 162 -15.48 -11.46 3.17
N ILE A 163 -14.92 -10.43 2.47
CA ILE A 163 -14.44 -9.22 3.15
C ILE A 163 -15.59 -8.42 3.76
N TYR A 164 -16.81 -8.57 3.24
CA TYR A 164 -17.97 -7.94 3.85
C TYR A 164 -18.31 -8.49 5.24
N ASP A 165 -17.78 -9.66 5.62
CA ASP A 165 -18.02 -10.32 6.90
C ASP A 165 -16.86 -10.22 7.90
N VAL A 166 -15.86 -9.37 7.62
CA VAL A 166 -14.79 -9.08 8.57
C VAL A 166 -15.18 -7.95 9.53
N ASP A 167 -14.47 -7.84 10.65
CA ASP A 167 -14.80 -6.87 11.70
C ASP A 167 -14.29 -5.46 11.36
N THR A 168 -13.08 -5.37 10.82
CA THR A 168 -12.41 -4.10 10.51
C THR A 168 -11.59 -4.24 9.24
N VAL A 169 -11.57 -3.18 8.43
CA VAL A 169 -10.71 -3.07 7.25
C VAL A 169 -9.86 -1.81 7.37
N PHE A 170 -8.63 -1.86 6.87
CA PHE A 170 -7.74 -0.71 6.86
C PHE A 170 -6.85 -0.69 5.61
N VAL A 171 -6.45 0.50 5.21
CA VAL A 171 -5.48 0.73 4.13
C VAL A 171 -4.13 1.11 4.73
N ILE A 172 -3.04 0.73 4.07
CA ILE A 172 -1.67 1.00 4.50
C ILE A 172 -0.79 1.47 3.34
N SER A 173 -0.05 2.53 3.57
CA SER A 173 1.04 2.98 2.69
C SER A 173 1.98 3.90 3.45
N THR A 174 3.15 4.19 2.91
CA THR A 174 4.11 5.13 3.51
C THR A 174 3.49 6.49 3.79
N ALA A 175 2.68 7.01 2.87
CA ALA A 175 2.03 8.32 3.02
C ALA A 175 0.78 8.28 3.92
N LYS A 176 0.02 7.19 3.86
CA LYS A 176 -1.27 7.06 4.58
C LYS A 176 -1.09 6.49 5.98
N HIS A 177 0.06 5.85 6.27
CA HIS A 177 0.25 4.98 7.42
C HIS A 177 -0.83 3.88 7.45
N ALA A 178 -1.45 3.62 8.61
CA ALA A 178 -2.63 2.76 8.69
C ALA A 178 -3.88 3.62 8.86
N LYS A 179 -4.82 3.55 7.91
CA LYS A 179 -6.09 4.30 7.97
C LYS A 179 -7.28 3.36 7.96
N PHE A 180 -8.24 3.66 8.80
CA PHE A 180 -9.49 2.91 8.88
C PHE A 180 -10.29 3.04 7.59
N VAL A 181 -10.89 1.93 7.15
CA VAL A 181 -11.87 1.90 6.06
C VAL A 181 -13.26 1.82 6.67
N SER A 182 -14.02 2.91 6.56
CA SER A 182 -15.37 2.99 7.12
C SER A 182 -16.41 2.21 6.32
N LYS A 183 -16.17 2.05 5.00
CA LYS A 183 -17.04 1.23 4.14
C LYS A 183 -16.32 0.72 2.91
N ILE A 184 -16.74 -0.45 2.42
CA ILE A 184 -16.48 -0.94 1.08
C ILE A 184 -17.85 -1.12 0.40
N ASP A 185 -18.05 -0.48 -0.75
CA ASP A 185 -19.33 -0.41 -1.44
C ASP A 185 -20.47 0.03 -0.49
N SER A 186 -21.46 -0.81 -0.23
CA SER A 186 -22.53 -0.54 0.72
C SER A 186 -22.29 -1.05 2.14
N LYS A 187 -21.24 -1.85 2.35
CA LYS A 187 -20.93 -2.44 3.65
C LYS A 187 -20.10 -1.51 4.52
N THR A 188 -20.55 -1.28 5.73
CA THR A 188 -19.84 -0.47 6.75
C THR A 188 -19.12 -1.34 7.76
N TYR A 189 -18.03 -0.79 8.33
CA TYR A 189 -17.19 -1.44 9.33
C TYR A 189 -17.08 -0.61 10.58
N ASN A 190 -16.59 -1.23 11.66
CA ASN A 190 -16.21 -0.56 12.89
C ASN A 190 -14.68 -0.60 13.06
N GLN A 191 -14.13 0.40 13.70
CA GLN A 191 -12.71 0.40 14.07
C GLN A 191 -12.50 -0.53 15.26
N SER A 192 -11.43 -1.34 15.23
CA SER A 192 -11.09 -2.24 16.33
C SER A 192 -9.90 -1.70 17.13
N PRO A 193 -9.77 -2.09 18.42
CA PRO A 193 -8.59 -1.75 19.22
C PRO A 193 -7.27 -2.27 18.63
N ILE A 194 -7.31 -3.35 17.87
CA ILE A 194 -6.11 -3.87 17.17
C ILE A 194 -5.66 -2.88 16.11
N LEU A 195 -6.58 -2.23 15.38
CA LEU A 195 -6.20 -1.21 14.41
C LEU A 195 -5.60 0.02 15.09
N GLU A 196 -6.14 0.45 16.23
CA GLU A 196 -5.57 1.55 17.01
C GLU A 196 -4.12 1.23 17.44
N LEU A 197 -3.87 0.02 17.90
CA LEU A 197 -2.53 -0.44 18.24
C LEU A 197 -1.58 -0.44 17.02
N ILE A 198 -2.05 -0.85 15.85
CA ILE A 198 -1.29 -0.77 14.60
C ILE A 198 -0.94 0.69 14.28
N GLN A 199 -1.89 1.61 14.38
CA GLN A 199 -1.71 3.04 14.12
C GLN A 199 -0.66 3.67 15.06
N ASP A 200 -0.74 3.35 16.34
CA ASP A 200 0.23 3.81 17.35
C ASP A 200 1.64 3.28 17.06
N CYS A 201 1.76 2.03 16.65
CA CYS A 201 3.05 1.45 16.31
C CYS A 201 3.67 2.09 15.06
N PHE A 202 2.88 2.41 14.04
CA PHE A 202 3.37 3.16 12.87
C PHE A 202 3.91 4.53 13.29
N THR A 203 3.19 5.26 14.13
CA THR A 203 3.62 6.58 14.62
C THR A 203 4.94 6.49 15.39
N LYS A 204 5.06 5.53 16.30
CA LYS A 204 6.29 5.32 17.09
C LYS A 204 7.48 4.91 16.23
N GLN A 205 7.27 4.08 15.23
CA GLN A 205 8.35 3.67 14.32
C GLN A 205 8.91 4.84 13.53
N ILE A 206 8.04 5.73 13.02
CA ILE A 206 8.46 6.94 12.31
C ILE A 206 9.28 7.85 13.24
N GLU A 207 8.89 8.01 14.49
CA GLU A 207 9.66 8.79 15.46
C GLU A 207 11.04 8.19 15.72
N ILE A 208 11.13 6.86 15.83
CA ILE A 208 12.41 6.16 16.02
C ILE A 208 13.32 6.34 14.80
N GLU A 209 12.78 6.22 13.61
CA GLU A 209 13.53 6.39 12.36
C GLU A 209 14.05 7.81 12.22
N LYS A 210 13.24 8.83 12.50
CA LYS A 210 13.68 10.22 12.53
C LYS A 210 14.85 10.44 13.48
N LEU A 211 14.84 9.84 14.67
CA LEU A 211 15.93 9.96 15.65
C LEU A 211 17.23 9.25 15.21
N ASN A 212 17.15 8.24 14.38
CA ASN A 212 18.30 7.46 13.91
C ASN A 212 18.96 8.04 12.66
N GLU A 213 18.21 8.76 11.83
CA GLU A 213 18.75 9.38 10.60
C GLU A 213 19.52 10.68 10.86
N PHE A 214 19.37 11.29 12.03
CA PHE A 214 20.09 12.51 12.44
C PHE A 214 21.30 12.23 13.34
N LYS A 215 21.72 10.98 13.49
CA LYS A 215 22.97 10.59 14.16
C LYS A 215 24.00 10.13 13.14
#